data_106b1dad2a48379db9b56b736115ec94
#
_entry.id   106b1dad2a48379db9b56b736115ec94
#
_cell.length_a   1.000
_cell.length_b   1.000
_cell.length_c   1.000
_cell.angle_alpha   90.00
_cell.angle_beta   90.00
_cell.angle_gamma   90.00
#
_symmetry.space_group_name_H-M   'P 1'
#
loop_
_entity.id
_entity.type
_entity.pdbx_description
1 polymer ?
#
loop_
_entity_poly.entity_id
_entity_poly.type
_entity_poly.pdbx_seq_one_letter_code
_entity_poly.pdbx_strand_id
1 'polypeptide(L)'
;MRIGNEYAAKTLCKAVQACYNFFVYTEDGTNETTGRSCMENKLIRSKYFLYLTEFFAGMSVMAVELGASRLMAPYFSSSQIVWTVIIGVIMIAMAIGNVWGGKLADKSATPDKLYRRLIIAAIWIALIPFVGRYLIAGISLLLAIFVTKNFLVWAALAACLVIFAFPCVLLGTVTPSLTRFTVDNLDDTGKTVGRLNALNTIGSIIGTFVPTFVTIPAVGTAATFLIFSGVLAAIGIAYFVFEKKKSVPGIVSVLLIAGLCFALPSYSFAFWQSDITLEDESIYNYLQVQDDAKRTTLSTNVLFGVQSVQVKGDALTGMYYDYALAAPCMAGMDGTD
;
A
#
# COMPACT_ATOMS: atom_id res chain seq x y z
N MET A 1 -19.86 -6.52 10.27
CA MET A 1 -18.44 -6.45 9.90
C MET A 1 -17.78 -7.78 9.44
N ARG A 2 -18.19 -8.97 9.89
CA ARG A 2 -17.61 -10.27 9.41
C ARG A 2 -17.95 -10.66 7.96
N ILE A 3 -18.99 -10.12 7.37
CA ILE A 3 -19.47 -10.51 6.02
C ILE A 3 -18.68 -9.82 4.89
N GLY A 4 -18.12 -8.64 5.13
CA GLY A 4 -17.35 -7.89 4.12
C GLY A 4 -16.01 -8.52 3.76
N ASN A 5 -15.28 -9.10 4.72
CA ASN A 5 -13.95 -9.67 4.51
C ASN A 5 -13.95 -10.93 3.63
N GLU A 6 -15.00 -11.74 3.71
CA GLU A 6 -15.09 -12.97 2.90
C GLU A 6 -15.46 -12.68 1.44
N TYR A 7 -16.27 -11.63 1.22
CA TYR A 7 -16.61 -11.16 -0.13
C TYR A 7 -15.44 -10.48 -0.81
N ALA A 8 -14.66 -9.67 -0.12
CA ALA A 8 -13.48 -8.99 -0.67
C ALA A 8 -12.41 -9.99 -1.10
N ALA A 9 -12.12 -11.01 -0.28
CA ALA A 9 -11.16 -12.06 -0.61
C ALA A 9 -11.61 -12.90 -1.82
N LYS A 10 -12.90 -13.25 -1.89
CA LYS A 10 -13.48 -13.99 -3.03
C LYS A 10 -13.51 -13.15 -4.31
N THR A 11 -13.77 -11.85 -4.20
CA THR A 11 -13.78 -10.94 -5.34
C THR A 11 -12.38 -10.70 -5.87
N LEU A 12 -11.39 -10.58 -5.00
CA LEU A 12 -9.98 -10.42 -5.38
C LEU A 12 -9.44 -11.68 -6.07
N CYS A 13 -9.76 -12.85 -5.54
CA CYS A 13 -9.40 -14.13 -6.16
C CYS A 13 -10.03 -14.27 -7.56
N LYS A 14 -11.29 -13.84 -7.73
CA LYS A 14 -11.95 -13.80 -9.04
C LYS A 14 -11.35 -12.77 -9.98
N ALA A 15 -10.94 -11.58 -9.49
CA ALA A 15 -10.30 -10.56 -10.31
C ALA A 15 -8.91 -11.00 -10.78
N VAL A 16 -8.10 -11.61 -9.90
CA VAL A 16 -6.81 -12.20 -10.25
C VAL A 16 -6.99 -13.35 -11.24
N GLN A 17 -7.99 -14.18 -11.03
CA GLN A 17 -8.32 -15.29 -11.96
C GLN A 17 -8.85 -14.76 -13.31
N ALA A 18 -9.63 -13.67 -13.32
CA ALA A 18 -10.11 -13.03 -14.54
C ALA A 18 -8.98 -12.36 -15.32
N CYS A 19 -8.06 -11.66 -14.65
CA CYS A 19 -6.85 -11.13 -15.28
C CYS A 19 -5.96 -12.25 -15.82
N TYR A 20 -5.78 -13.33 -15.08
CA TYR A 20 -5.07 -14.52 -15.55
C TYR A 20 -5.72 -15.13 -16.79
N ASN A 21 -7.04 -15.32 -16.78
CA ASN A 21 -7.77 -15.88 -17.91
C ASN A 21 -7.79 -14.93 -19.11
N PHE A 22 -7.92 -13.60 -18.91
CA PHE A 22 -7.87 -12.61 -19.99
C PHE A 22 -6.53 -12.60 -20.72
N PHE A 23 -5.40 -12.73 -20.00
CA PHE A 23 -4.06 -12.79 -20.61
C PHE A 23 -3.71 -14.15 -21.21
N VAL A 24 -4.32 -15.23 -20.74
CA VAL A 24 -4.07 -16.60 -21.25
C VAL A 24 -4.93 -16.94 -22.47
N TYR A 25 -6.14 -16.35 -22.59
CA TYR A 25 -7.10 -16.70 -23.63
C TYR A 25 -6.98 -15.91 -24.95
N THR A 26 -6.08 -14.92 -25.05
CA THR A 26 -5.91 -14.14 -26.29
C THR A 26 -4.98 -14.76 -27.34
N GLU A 27 -4.39 -15.92 -27.10
CA GLU A 27 -3.70 -16.72 -28.10
C GLU A 27 -3.81 -18.20 -27.77
N ASP A 28 -4.75 -18.94 -28.34
CA ASP A 28 -4.52 -20.20 -29.04
C ASP A 28 -5.82 -20.91 -29.37
N GLY A 29 -6.18 -20.84 -30.64
CA GLY A 29 -6.81 -21.98 -31.28
C GLY A 29 -5.71 -22.79 -31.94
N THR A 30 -5.25 -23.86 -31.32
CA THR A 30 -4.86 -25.15 -31.89
C THR A 30 -3.95 -25.98 -30.97
N ASN A 31 -4.46 -27.20 -30.65
CA ASN A 31 -3.76 -28.48 -30.42
C ASN A 31 -3.00 -28.78 -29.10
N GLU A 32 -3.70 -29.60 -28.30
CA GLU A 32 -3.43 -31.01 -27.91
C GLU A 32 -2.36 -31.37 -26.87
N THR A 33 -2.85 -31.94 -25.90
CA THR A 33 -2.61 -32.92 -24.77
C THR A 33 -1.22 -33.54 -24.50
N THR A 34 -0.15 -33.19 -25.21
CA THR A 34 1.20 -33.75 -24.91
C THR A 34 2.17 -32.78 -24.32
N GLY A 35 1.73 -31.57 -24.00
CA GLY A 35 2.60 -30.41 -23.75
C GLY A 35 2.76 -29.95 -22.32
N ARG A 36 2.09 -30.54 -21.30
CA ARG A 36 2.09 -29.93 -19.94
C ARG A 36 3.48 -29.76 -19.31
N SER A 37 4.36 -30.74 -19.46
CA SER A 37 5.71 -30.63 -18.90
C SER A 37 6.66 -29.68 -19.66
N CYS A 38 6.43 -29.54 -20.99
CA CYS A 38 7.23 -28.64 -21.83
C CYS A 38 6.72 -27.21 -21.86
N MET A 39 5.39 -27.01 -21.59
CA MET A 39 4.77 -25.68 -21.51
C MET A 39 5.15 -24.93 -20.21
N GLU A 40 5.34 -25.62 -19.07
CA GLU A 40 5.71 -25.00 -17.81
C GLU A 40 7.03 -24.20 -17.93
N ASN A 41 8.05 -24.77 -18.57
CA ASN A 41 9.33 -24.05 -18.77
C ASN A 41 9.26 -22.94 -19.83
N LYS A 42 8.28 -22.98 -20.74
CA LYS A 42 8.09 -21.98 -21.80
C LYS A 42 7.38 -20.71 -21.28
N LEU A 43 6.48 -20.85 -20.30
CA LEU A 43 5.68 -19.75 -19.76
C LEU A 43 6.54 -18.75 -18.97
N ILE A 44 7.56 -19.19 -18.27
CA ILE A 44 8.40 -18.35 -17.41
C ILE A 44 9.53 -17.68 -18.20
N ARG A 45 10.00 -18.31 -19.27
CA ARG A 45 10.84 -17.66 -20.29
C ARG A 45 10.02 -16.77 -21.23
N SER A 46 8.69 -16.80 -21.12
CA SER A 46 7.79 -15.98 -21.91
C SER A 46 7.94 -14.52 -21.51
N LYS A 47 8.11 -13.64 -22.47
CA LYS A 47 8.08 -12.18 -22.29
C LYS A 47 6.82 -11.70 -21.57
N TYR A 48 5.71 -12.45 -21.69
CA TYR A 48 4.43 -12.16 -21.02
C TYR A 48 4.52 -12.21 -19.48
N PHE A 49 5.25 -13.18 -18.91
CA PHE A 49 5.43 -13.23 -17.45
C PHE A 49 6.26 -12.05 -16.94
N LEU A 50 7.28 -11.61 -17.70
CA LEU A 50 8.06 -10.43 -17.37
C LEU A 50 7.21 -9.16 -17.47
N TYR A 51 6.37 -9.04 -18.49
CA TYR A 51 5.41 -7.94 -18.64
C TYR A 51 4.38 -7.90 -17.50
N LEU A 52 3.87 -9.05 -17.09
CA LEU A 52 2.96 -9.15 -15.95
C LEU A 52 3.64 -8.73 -14.64
N THR A 53 4.91 -9.12 -14.46
CA THR A 53 5.71 -8.70 -13.29
C THR A 53 5.87 -7.17 -13.26
N GLU A 54 6.16 -6.54 -14.40
CA GLU A 54 6.29 -5.08 -14.50
C GLU A 54 4.99 -4.37 -14.19
N PHE A 55 3.88 -4.85 -14.73
CA PHE A 55 2.54 -4.32 -14.46
C PHE A 55 2.20 -4.34 -12.97
N PHE A 56 2.37 -5.47 -12.30
CA PHE A 56 2.05 -5.59 -10.88
C PHE A 56 3.07 -4.88 -9.98
N ALA A 57 4.33 -4.73 -10.43
CA ALA A 57 5.32 -3.93 -9.72
C ALA A 57 4.91 -2.46 -9.73
N GLY A 58 4.55 -1.89 -10.88
CA GLY A 58 4.05 -0.51 -10.99
C GLY A 58 2.77 -0.29 -10.18
N MET A 59 1.83 -1.24 -10.26
CA MET A 59 0.60 -1.22 -9.47
C MET A 59 0.89 -1.18 -7.96
N SER A 60 1.83 -1.99 -7.49
CA SER A 60 2.18 -2.07 -6.07
C SER A 60 2.94 -0.84 -5.57
N VAL A 61 3.78 -0.22 -6.40
CA VAL A 61 4.47 1.04 -6.05
C VAL A 61 3.45 2.12 -5.71
N MET A 62 2.47 2.34 -6.60
CA MET A 62 1.44 3.36 -6.37
C MET A 62 0.52 3.01 -5.21
N ALA A 63 0.18 1.73 -5.03
CA ALA A 63 -0.60 1.29 -3.88
C ALA A 63 0.13 1.53 -2.56
N VAL A 64 1.45 1.33 -2.51
CA VAL A 64 2.28 1.64 -1.34
C VAL A 64 2.34 3.14 -1.09
N GLU A 65 2.46 3.97 -2.12
CA GLU A 65 2.49 5.43 -2.00
C GLU A 65 1.19 5.98 -1.41
N LEU A 66 0.05 5.56 -1.94
CA LEU A 66 -1.25 5.95 -1.41
C LEU A 66 -1.52 5.37 -0.03
N GLY A 67 -1.17 4.10 0.20
CA GLY A 67 -1.23 3.47 1.51
C GLY A 67 -0.35 4.19 2.53
N ALA A 68 0.83 4.68 2.13
CA ALA A 68 1.73 5.46 2.99
C ALA A 68 1.06 6.74 3.48
N SER A 69 0.39 7.49 2.60
CA SER A 69 -0.34 8.69 3.00
C SER A 69 -1.46 8.37 3.99
N ARG A 70 -2.18 7.27 3.78
CA ARG A 70 -3.25 6.82 4.68
C ARG A 70 -2.72 6.35 6.03
N LEU A 71 -1.61 5.62 6.04
CA LEU A 71 -0.96 5.16 7.27
C LEU A 71 -0.43 6.33 8.12
N MET A 72 0.09 7.37 7.46
CA MET A 72 0.71 8.52 8.14
C MET A 72 -0.31 9.59 8.54
N ALA A 73 -1.44 9.73 7.84
CA ALA A 73 -2.43 10.75 8.10
C ALA A 73 -2.98 10.78 9.54
N PRO A 74 -3.29 9.66 10.22
CA PRO A 74 -3.74 9.67 11.61
C PRO A 74 -2.73 10.30 12.59
N TYR A 75 -1.43 10.24 12.29
CA TYR A 75 -0.36 10.72 13.17
C TYR A 75 0.13 12.12 12.82
N PHE A 76 0.22 12.46 11.53
CA PHE A 76 0.84 13.70 11.05
C PHE A 76 -0.14 14.63 10.36
N SER A 77 -1.43 14.30 10.34
CA SER A 77 -2.45 14.98 9.55
C SER A 77 -2.26 14.81 8.03
N SER A 78 -3.32 15.03 7.27
CA SER A 78 -3.30 14.99 5.79
C SER A 78 -2.87 16.34 5.20
N SER A 79 -1.81 16.94 5.74
CA SER A 79 -1.30 18.21 5.23
C SER A 79 -0.53 18.05 3.93
N GLN A 80 -0.53 19.08 3.09
CA GLN A 80 0.21 19.07 1.84
C GLN A 80 1.72 18.87 2.04
N ILE A 81 2.26 19.35 3.18
CA ILE A 81 3.66 19.16 3.53
C ILE A 81 3.99 17.67 3.72
N VAL A 82 3.14 16.94 4.44
CA VAL A 82 3.32 15.50 4.67
C VAL A 82 3.24 14.74 3.34
N TRP A 83 2.30 15.11 2.47
CA TRP A 83 2.20 14.56 1.11
C TRP A 83 3.48 14.78 0.30
N THR A 84 4.03 16.00 0.32
CA THR A 84 5.29 16.33 -0.37
C THR A 84 6.45 15.50 0.15
N VAL A 85 6.54 15.27 1.46
CA VAL A 85 7.56 14.42 2.07
C VAL A 85 7.43 12.98 1.59
N ILE A 86 6.23 12.41 1.61
CA ILE A 86 5.97 11.03 1.18
C ILE A 86 6.39 10.83 -0.29
N ILE A 87 5.88 11.68 -1.18
CA ILE A 87 6.19 11.61 -2.61
C ILE A 87 7.70 11.77 -2.84
N GLY A 88 8.32 12.79 -2.21
CA GLY A 88 9.74 13.05 -2.35
C GLY A 88 10.61 11.88 -1.91
N VAL A 89 10.34 11.26 -0.76
CA VAL A 89 11.09 10.10 -0.26
C VAL A 89 10.92 8.89 -1.17
N ILE A 90 9.69 8.58 -1.60
CA ILE A 90 9.41 7.45 -2.48
C ILE A 90 10.08 7.64 -3.84
N MET A 91 10.00 8.82 -4.42
CA MET A 91 10.64 9.14 -5.71
C MET A 91 12.17 9.02 -5.63
N ILE A 92 12.79 9.51 -4.56
CA ILE A 92 14.24 9.36 -4.33
C ILE A 92 14.60 7.86 -4.16
N ALA A 93 13.83 7.12 -3.37
CA ALA A 93 14.03 5.69 -3.18
C ALA A 93 13.93 4.91 -4.50
N MET A 94 12.93 5.21 -5.32
CA MET A 94 12.76 4.63 -6.66
C MET A 94 13.94 4.98 -7.58
N ALA A 95 14.42 6.22 -7.57
CA ALA A 95 15.57 6.64 -8.37
C ALA A 95 16.84 5.88 -7.97
N ILE A 96 17.11 5.75 -6.66
CA ILE A 96 18.21 4.93 -6.15
C ILE A 96 18.04 3.48 -6.57
N GLY A 97 16.84 2.93 -6.46
CA GLY A 97 16.47 1.58 -6.88
C GLY A 97 16.74 1.33 -8.36
N ASN A 98 16.37 2.27 -9.22
CA ASN A 98 16.61 2.19 -10.67
C ASN A 98 18.11 2.15 -11.00
N VAL A 99 18.89 3.04 -10.40
CA VAL A 99 20.36 3.08 -10.62
C VAL A 99 21.02 1.82 -10.09
N TRP A 100 20.65 1.38 -8.89
CA TRP A 100 21.21 0.17 -8.28
C TRP A 100 20.76 -1.09 -9.04
N GLY A 101 19.49 -1.15 -9.45
CA GLY A 101 18.91 -2.24 -10.23
C GLY A 101 19.62 -2.42 -11.59
N GLY A 102 19.91 -1.33 -12.29
CA GLY A 102 20.68 -1.37 -13.53
C GLY A 102 22.07 -1.98 -13.32
N LYS A 103 22.81 -1.49 -12.33
CA LYS A 103 24.14 -2.05 -11.98
C LYS A 103 24.11 -3.54 -11.61
N LEU A 104 23.04 -3.97 -10.93
CA LEU A 104 22.86 -5.37 -10.55
C LEU A 104 22.49 -6.25 -11.75
N ALA A 105 21.68 -5.74 -12.66
CA ALA A 105 21.28 -6.43 -13.87
C ALA A 105 22.47 -6.66 -14.81
N ASP A 106 23.39 -5.70 -14.89
CA ASP A 106 24.62 -5.83 -15.68
C ASP A 106 25.60 -6.86 -15.10
N LYS A 107 25.72 -6.91 -13.76
CA LYS A 107 26.63 -7.84 -13.09
C LYS A 107 26.13 -9.29 -13.08
N SER A 108 24.85 -9.52 -13.04
CA SER A 108 24.28 -10.88 -12.94
C SER A 108 22.89 -10.92 -13.59
N ALA A 109 22.85 -11.42 -14.81
CA ALA A 109 21.62 -11.60 -15.59
C ALA A 109 20.78 -12.81 -15.11
N THR A 110 20.64 -13.04 -13.79
CA THR A 110 19.84 -14.15 -13.27
C THR A 110 18.49 -13.64 -12.74
N PRO A 111 17.37 -14.09 -13.31
CA PRO A 111 16.02 -13.71 -12.83
C PRO A 111 15.79 -14.07 -11.35
N ASP A 112 16.43 -15.11 -10.84
CA ASP A 112 16.31 -15.55 -9.44
C ASP A 112 16.54 -14.43 -8.42
N LYS A 113 17.52 -13.55 -8.69
CA LYS A 113 17.85 -12.44 -7.79
C LYS A 113 16.77 -11.36 -7.82
N LEU A 114 16.16 -11.14 -8.98
CA LEU A 114 15.04 -10.20 -9.12
C LEU A 114 13.83 -10.68 -8.30
N TYR A 115 13.39 -11.92 -8.52
CA TYR A 115 12.21 -12.44 -7.83
C TYR A 115 12.43 -12.62 -6.33
N ARG A 116 13.66 -12.90 -5.90
CA ARG A 116 14.01 -12.88 -4.46
C ARG A 116 13.85 -11.49 -3.86
N ARG A 117 14.32 -10.43 -4.54
CA ARG A 117 14.14 -9.03 -4.11
C ARG A 117 12.68 -8.65 -4.07
N LEU A 118 11.89 -9.10 -5.05
CA LEU A 118 10.45 -8.86 -5.10
C LEU A 118 9.73 -9.47 -3.88
N ILE A 119 10.07 -10.71 -3.50
CA ILE A 119 9.51 -11.36 -2.31
C ILE A 119 9.94 -10.63 -1.02
N ILE A 120 11.20 -10.18 -0.93
CA ILE A 120 11.66 -9.41 0.23
C ILE A 120 10.91 -8.08 0.33
N ALA A 121 10.69 -7.39 -0.80
CA ALA A 121 9.87 -6.18 -0.83
C ALA A 121 8.42 -6.47 -0.37
N ALA A 122 7.83 -7.58 -0.84
CA ALA A 122 6.50 -8.01 -0.42
C ALA A 122 6.43 -8.26 1.09
N ILE A 123 7.40 -8.97 1.68
CA ILE A 123 7.48 -9.20 3.12
C ILE A 123 7.52 -7.88 3.88
N TRP A 124 8.36 -6.94 3.44
CA TRP A 124 8.48 -5.64 4.10
C TRP A 124 7.18 -4.83 4.00
N ILE A 125 6.55 -4.81 2.82
CA ILE A 125 5.26 -4.13 2.60
C ILE A 125 4.17 -4.72 3.50
N ALA A 126 4.11 -6.04 3.68
CA ALA A 126 3.17 -6.69 4.58
C ALA A 126 3.37 -6.28 6.05
N LEU A 127 4.62 -6.04 6.47
CA LEU A 127 4.94 -5.62 7.83
C LEU A 127 4.64 -4.14 8.10
N ILE A 128 4.59 -3.29 7.07
CA ILE A 128 4.42 -1.84 7.21
C ILE A 128 3.27 -1.46 8.14
N PRO A 129 2.01 -1.90 7.95
CA PRO A 129 0.92 -1.44 8.81
C PRO A 129 1.10 -1.86 10.27
N PHE A 130 1.64 -3.04 10.52
CA PHE A 130 1.77 -3.58 11.87
C PHE A 130 2.96 -3.00 12.64
N VAL A 131 4.11 -2.90 12.01
CA VAL A 131 5.35 -2.38 12.62
C VAL A 131 5.43 -0.86 12.47
N GLY A 132 4.94 -0.31 11.36
CA GLY A 132 5.04 1.11 11.03
C GLY A 132 4.40 2.01 12.08
N ARG A 133 3.25 1.65 12.65
CA ARG A 133 2.59 2.43 13.72
C ARG A 133 3.48 2.60 14.96
N TYR A 134 4.20 1.56 15.37
CA TYR A 134 5.14 1.64 16.49
C TYR A 134 6.39 2.45 16.14
N LEU A 135 6.89 2.31 14.90
CA LEU A 135 8.01 3.11 14.41
C LEU A 135 7.66 4.60 14.34
N ILE A 136 6.48 4.94 13.83
CA ILE A 136 5.98 6.32 13.78
C ILE A 136 5.90 6.90 15.21
N ALA A 137 5.29 6.19 16.15
CA ALA A 137 5.17 6.63 17.53
C ALA A 137 6.56 6.79 18.20
N GLY A 138 7.46 5.81 18.04
CA GLY A 138 8.80 5.86 18.62
C GLY A 138 9.67 6.97 18.02
N ILE A 139 9.65 7.16 16.69
CA ILE A 139 10.39 8.26 16.02
C ILE A 139 9.83 9.61 16.44
N SER A 140 8.51 9.75 16.54
CA SER A 140 7.86 10.99 16.99
C SER A 140 8.23 11.31 18.43
N LEU A 141 8.21 10.32 19.33
CA LEU A 141 8.60 10.51 20.72
C LEU A 141 10.09 10.93 20.84
N LEU A 142 10.97 10.25 20.10
CA LEU A 142 12.40 10.54 20.10
C LEU A 142 12.67 11.97 19.61
N LEU A 143 12.07 12.36 18.48
CA LEU A 143 12.29 13.68 17.89
C LEU A 143 11.64 14.81 18.70
N ALA A 144 10.57 14.54 19.44
CA ALA A 144 9.95 15.53 20.32
C ALA A 144 10.94 16.07 21.39
N ILE A 145 11.94 15.26 21.77
CA ILE A 145 12.97 15.67 22.74
C ILE A 145 13.99 16.64 22.12
N PHE A 146 14.33 16.45 20.83
CA PHE A 146 15.45 17.17 20.19
C PHE A 146 15.00 18.31 19.26
N VAL A 147 13.79 18.25 18.72
CA VAL A 147 13.31 19.18 17.69
C VAL A 147 12.07 19.93 18.18
N THR A 148 12.22 21.23 18.43
CA THR A 148 11.11 22.08 18.87
C THR A 148 10.39 22.79 17.73
N LYS A 149 11.12 23.12 16.64
CA LYS A 149 10.55 23.81 15.47
C LYS A 149 10.32 22.81 14.34
N ASN A 150 9.15 22.91 13.70
CA ASN A 150 8.76 22.04 12.56
C ASN A 150 8.86 20.53 12.88
N PHE A 151 8.64 20.17 14.14
CA PHE A 151 8.72 18.79 14.65
C PHE A 151 7.97 17.79 13.77
N LEU A 152 6.72 18.10 13.38
CA LEU A 152 5.89 17.21 12.56
C LEU A 152 6.53 16.89 11.20
N VAL A 153 7.20 17.85 10.57
CA VAL A 153 7.85 17.67 9.26
C VAL A 153 9.04 16.72 9.38
N TRP A 154 9.89 16.94 10.38
CA TRP A 154 11.06 16.09 10.60
C TRP A 154 10.69 14.69 11.04
N ALA A 155 9.67 14.55 11.88
CA ALA A 155 9.16 13.25 12.29
C ALA A 155 8.54 12.48 11.12
N ALA A 156 7.75 13.16 10.29
CA ALA A 156 7.19 12.56 9.08
C ALA A 156 8.28 12.13 8.08
N LEU A 157 9.32 12.98 7.88
CA LEU A 157 10.44 12.66 7.00
C LEU A 157 11.21 11.44 7.50
N ALA A 158 11.57 11.39 8.78
CA ALA A 158 12.30 10.28 9.37
C ALA A 158 11.49 8.98 9.33
N ALA A 159 10.20 9.03 9.70
CA ALA A 159 9.30 7.89 9.63
C ALA A 159 9.16 7.36 8.19
N CYS A 160 8.96 8.26 7.23
CA CYS A 160 8.84 7.91 5.81
C CYS A 160 10.12 7.25 5.28
N LEU A 161 11.29 7.78 5.59
CA LEU A 161 12.58 7.18 5.21
C LEU A 161 12.77 5.77 5.77
N VAL A 162 12.48 5.56 7.05
CA VAL A 162 12.68 4.26 7.70
C VAL A 162 11.69 3.22 7.19
N ILE A 163 10.43 3.60 7.00
CA ILE A 163 9.36 2.66 6.69
C ILE A 163 9.28 2.34 5.19
N PHE A 164 9.34 3.37 4.32
CA PHE A 164 9.01 3.22 2.90
C PHE A 164 10.22 3.22 1.97
N ALA A 165 11.37 3.80 2.35
CA ALA A 165 12.50 3.90 1.44
C ALA A 165 13.02 2.51 1.03
N PHE A 166 13.16 1.57 1.97
CA PHE A 166 13.72 0.26 1.67
C PHE A 166 12.89 -0.55 0.66
N PRO A 167 11.57 -0.77 0.84
CA PRO A 167 10.78 -1.52 -0.13
C PRO A 167 10.68 -0.80 -1.48
N CYS A 168 10.62 0.54 -1.50
CA CYS A 168 10.59 1.31 -2.74
C CYS A 168 11.92 1.22 -3.52
N VAL A 169 13.07 1.20 -2.84
CA VAL A 169 14.37 0.91 -3.49
C VAL A 169 14.35 -0.47 -4.14
N LEU A 170 13.83 -1.50 -3.47
CA LEU A 170 13.75 -2.85 -4.02
C LEU A 170 12.81 -2.90 -5.25
N LEU A 171 11.64 -2.28 -5.17
CA LEU A 171 10.70 -2.19 -6.29
C LEU A 171 11.29 -1.41 -7.46
N GLY A 172 12.04 -0.33 -7.21
CA GLY A 172 12.75 0.43 -8.25
C GLY A 172 13.77 -0.43 -9.02
N THR A 173 14.27 -1.53 -8.44
CA THR A 173 15.19 -2.43 -9.20
C THR A 173 14.47 -3.30 -10.25
N VAL A 174 13.14 -3.34 -10.27
CA VAL A 174 12.37 -4.26 -11.13
C VAL A 174 12.49 -3.86 -12.60
N THR A 175 12.12 -2.64 -12.94
CA THR A 175 12.13 -2.14 -14.32
C THR A 175 13.47 -2.32 -15.04
N PRO A 176 14.64 -1.89 -14.49
CA PRO A 176 15.91 -2.08 -15.19
C PRO A 176 16.32 -3.56 -15.29
N SER A 177 15.95 -4.38 -14.31
CA SER A 177 16.20 -5.82 -14.36
C SER A 177 15.37 -6.51 -15.45
N LEU A 178 14.06 -6.19 -15.54
CA LEU A 178 13.18 -6.74 -16.57
C LEU A 178 13.56 -6.28 -17.96
N THR A 179 13.94 -5.01 -18.11
CA THR A 179 14.48 -4.49 -19.38
C THR A 179 15.64 -5.33 -19.85
N ARG A 180 16.62 -5.62 -18.99
CA ARG A 180 17.79 -6.43 -19.33
C ARG A 180 17.44 -7.87 -19.72
N PHE A 181 16.41 -8.47 -19.10
CA PHE A 181 15.98 -9.85 -19.41
C PHE A 181 15.09 -9.95 -20.65
N THR A 182 14.45 -8.87 -21.05
CA THR A 182 13.46 -8.88 -22.15
C THR A 182 14.09 -8.44 -23.48
N VAL A 183 15.18 -7.66 -23.44
CA VAL A 183 15.89 -7.18 -24.64
C VAL A 183 16.82 -8.28 -25.15
N ASP A 184 16.47 -8.88 -26.30
CA ASP A 184 17.27 -9.90 -26.94
C ASP A 184 18.25 -9.30 -27.96
N ASN A 185 17.83 -8.28 -28.72
CA ASN A 185 18.57 -7.61 -29.78
C ASN A 185 18.52 -6.09 -29.66
N LEU A 186 19.56 -5.39 -30.09
CA LEU A 186 19.66 -3.93 -30.07
C LEU A 186 18.57 -3.25 -30.92
N ASP A 187 18.19 -3.87 -32.03
CA ASP A 187 17.22 -3.31 -32.99
C ASP A 187 15.79 -3.19 -32.42
N ASP A 188 15.41 -4.07 -31.48
CA ASP A 188 14.07 -4.08 -30.85
C ASP A 188 14.05 -3.44 -29.45
N THR A 189 15.17 -2.88 -29.00
CA THR A 189 15.32 -2.33 -27.64
C THR A 189 14.27 -1.26 -27.33
N GLY A 190 14.09 -0.29 -28.22
CA GLY A 190 13.13 0.81 -28.02
C GLY A 190 11.70 0.32 -27.85
N LYS A 191 11.27 -0.64 -28.68
CA LYS A 191 9.93 -1.24 -28.63
C LYS A 191 9.69 -2.01 -27.33
N THR A 192 10.68 -2.75 -26.87
CA THR A 192 10.60 -3.55 -25.64
C THR A 192 10.56 -2.67 -24.41
N VAL A 193 11.43 -1.67 -24.31
CA VAL A 193 11.44 -0.68 -23.21
C VAL A 193 10.14 0.10 -23.19
N GLY A 194 9.65 0.54 -24.37
CA GLY A 194 8.37 1.25 -24.48
C GLY A 194 7.20 0.41 -23.95
N ARG A 195 7.15 -0.89 -24.27
CA ARG A 195 6.10 -1.81 -23.74
C ARG A 195 6.19 -2.01 -22.23
N LEU A 196 7.39 -2.21 -21.69
CA LEU A 196 7.58 -2.33 -20.24
C LEU A 196 7.12 -1.06 -19.52
N ASN A 197 7.55 0.12 -19.99
CA ASN A 197 7.13 1.38 -19.40
C ASN A 197 5.62 1.62 -19.50
N ALA A 198 5.00 1.26 -20.63
CA ALA A 198 3.56 1.37 -20.81
C ALA A 198 2.81 0.47 -19.81
N LEU A 199 3.25 -0.77 -19.61
CA LEU A 199 2.65 -1.70 -18.64
C LEU A 199 2.86 -1.24 -17.20
N ASN A 200 4.04 -0.72 -16.86
CA ASN A 200 4.29 -0.10 -15.58
C ASN A 200 3.31 1.06 -15.30
N THR A 201 3.14 1.95 -16.31
CA THR A 201 2.23 3.08 -16.19
C THR A 201 0.78 2.65 -16.03
N ILE A 202 0.31 1.67 -16.82
CA ILE A 202 -1.05 1.13 -16.71
C ILE A 202 -1.24 0.49 -15.34
N GLY A 203 -0.27 -0.30 -14.87
CA GLY A 203 -0.26 -0.86 -13.53
C GLY A 203 -0.35 0.23 -12.46
N SER A 204 0.45 1.30 -12.59
CA SER A 204 0.45 2.44 -11.68
C SER A 204 -0.90 3.16 -11.63
N ILE A 205 -1.57 3.34 -12.77
CA ILE A 205 -2.92 3.91 -12.82
C ILE A 205 -3.89 3.05 -11.99
N ILE A 206 -3.91 1.74 -12.23
CA ILE A 206 -4.77 0.81 -11.50
C ILE A 206 -4.41 0.80 -10.01
N GLY A 207 -3.10 0.81 -9.69
CA GLY A 207 -2.58 0.91 -8.33
C GLY A 207 -2.89 2.23 -7.63
N THR A 208 -3.28 3.26 -8.35
CA THR A 208 -3.79 4.52 -7.80
C THR A 208 -5.29 4.43 -7.50
N PHE A 209 -6.08 3.95 -8.44
CA PHE A 209 -7.53 3.96 -8.31
C PHE A 209 -8.05 2.85 -7.38
N VAL A 210 -7.53 1.63 -7.49
CA VAL A 210 -8.03 0.47 -6.73
C VAL A 210 -7.85 0.65 -5.21
N PRO A 211 -6.69 1.05 -4.68
CA PRO A 211 -6.57 1.33 -3.25
C PRO A 211 -7.53 2.40 -2.78
N THR A 212 -7.59 3.51 -3.47
CA THR A 212 -8.35 4.70 -3.03
C THR A 212 -9.85 4.46 -3.03
N PHE A 213 -10.40 3.87 -4.08
CA PHE A 213 -11.84 3.77 -4.26
C PHE A 213 -12.44 2.41 -3.89
N VAL A 214 -11.60 1.37 -3.81
CA VAL A 214 -12.09 0.01 -3.61
C VAL A 214 -11.55 -0.61 -2.33
N THR A 215 -10.21 -0.78 -2.21
CA THR A 215 -9.71 -1.62 -1.12
C THR A 215 -9.64 -0.90 0.21
N ILE A 216 -9.19 0.36 0.27
CA ILE A 216 -9.16 1.11 1.54
C ILE A 216 -10.56 1.29 2.12
N PRO A 217 -11.58 1.74 1.36
CA PRO A 217 -12.93 1.86 1.92
C PRO A 217 -13.60 0.53 2.29
N ALA A 218 -13.23 -0.57 1.59
CA ALA A 218 -13.86 -1.87 1.81
C ALA A 218 -13.22 -2.67 2.96
N VAL A 219 -11.89 -2.61 3.11
CA VAL A 219 -11.15 -3.48 4.03
C VAL A 219 -10.10 -2.74 4.88
N GLY A 220 -9.95 -1.45 4.69
CA GLY A 220 -8.99 -0.58 5.40
C GLY A 220 -7.58 -0.61 4.84
N THR A 221 -6.77 0.32 5.34
CA THR A 221 -5.37 0.52 4.89
C THR A 221 -4.51 -0.71 5.16
N ALA A 222 -4.59 -1.31 6.34
CA ALA A 222 -3.77 -2.46 6.71
C ALA A 222 -4.00 -3.67 5.80
N ALA A 223 -5.26 -4.00 5.53
CA ALA A 223 -5.59 -5.09 4.62
C ALA A 223 -5.18 -4.78 3.17
N THR A 224 -5.25 -3.52 2.75
CA THR A 224 -4.78 -3.08 1.43
C THR A 224 -3.28 -3.36 1.26
N PHE A 225 -2.44 -3.04 2.24
CA PHE A 225 -1.01 -3.40 2.20
C PHE A 225 -0.80 -4.93 2.07
N LEU A 226 -1.57 -5.73 2.80
CA LEU A 226 -1.49 -7.20 2.72
C LEU A 226 -1.92 -7.73 1.35
N ILE A 227 -2.94 -7.16 0.72
CA ILE A 227 -3.41 -7.54 -0.61
C ILE A 227 -2.31 -7.31 -1.65
N PHE A 228 -1.73 -6.10 -1.73
CA PHE A 228 -0.70 -5.79 -2.72
C PHE A 228 0.61 -6.52 -2.45
N SER A 229 0.98 -6.69 -1.20
CA SER A 229 2.10 -7.55 -0.78
C SER A 229 1.87 -9.00 -1.20
N GLY A 230 0.66 -9.52 -1.01
CA GLY A 230 0.26 -10.87 -1.43
C GLY A 230 0.38 -11.08 -2.94
N VAL A 231 -0.02 -10.10 -3.74
CA VAL A 231 0.12 -10.14 -5.21
C VAL A 231 1.60 -10.20 -5.61
N LEU A 232 2.45 -9.36 -5.03
CA LEU A 232 3.90 -9.38 -5.30
C LEU A 232 4.55 -10.70 -4.87
N ALA A 233 4.19 -11.20 -3.69
CA ALA A 233 4.67 -12.48 -3.18
C ALA A 233 4.24 -13.63 -4.10
N ALA A 234 2.98 -13.64 -4.56
CA ALA A 234 2.46 -14.66 -5.46
C ALA A 234 3.23 -14.72 -6.78
N ILE A 235 3.57 -13.57 -7.38
CA ILE A 235 4.38 -13.49 -8.60
C ILE A 235 5.79 -14.05 -8.34
N GLY A 236 6.42 -13.64 -7.24
CA GLY A 236 7.75 -14.12 -6.88
C GLY A 236 7.76 -15.63 -6.60
N ILE A 237 6.76 -16.14 -5.89
CA ILE A 237 6.62 -17.58 -5.60
C ILE A 237 6.32 -18.35 -6.87
N ALA A 238 5.42 -17.87 -7.74
CA ALA A 238 5.12 -18.48 -9.02
C ALA A 238 6.39 -18.73 -9.83
N TYR A 239 7.28 -17.72 -9.91
CA TYR A 239 8.58 -17.89 -10.56
C TYR A 239 9.37 -19.09 -10.00
N PHE A 240 9.54 -19.18 -8.66
CA PHE A 240 10.33 -20.26 -8.05
C PHE A 240 9.68 -21.63 -8.16
N VAL A 241 8.36 -21.71 -8.06
CA VAL A 241 7.60 -22.96 -8.22
C VAL A 241 7.76 -23.51 -9.64
N PHE A 242 7.60 -22.66 -10.62
CA PHE A 242 7.75 -23.06 -12.02
C PHE A 242 9.19 -23.44 -12.39
N GLU A 243 10.19 -22.74 -11.85
CA GLU A 243 11.60 -23.11 -12.04
C GLU A 243 12.03 -24.32 -11.17
N LYS A 244 11.09 -24.91 -10.40
CA LYS A 244 11.34 -26.04 -9.47
C LYS A 244 12.47 -25.74 -8.46
N LYS A 245 12.68 -24.47 -8.12
CA LYS A 245 13.68 -24.02 -7.18
C LYS A 245 13.08 -23.79 -5.80
N LYS A 246 13.78 -24.20 -4.75
CA LYS A 246 13.37 -23.89 -3.38
C LYS A 246 13.58 -22.40 -3.09
N SER A 247 12.53 -21.74 -2.58
CA SER A 247 12.58 -20.34 -2.16
C SER A 247 12.23 -20.22 -0.68
N VAL A 248 13.25 -20.11 0.17
CA VAL A 248 13.04 -19.84 1.60
C VAL A 248 12.27 -18.53 1.82
N PRO A 249 12.62 -17.40 1.15
CA PRO A 249 11.83 -16.18 1.28
C PRO A 249 10.36 -16.36 0.86
N GLY A 250 10.07 -17.20 -0.14
CA GLY A 250 8.70 -17.48 -0.56
C GLY A 250 7.87 -18.17 0.53
N ILE A 251 8.44 -19.18 1.19
CA ILE A 251 7.77 -19.87 2.31
C ILE A 251 7.54 -18.89 3.46
N VAL A 252 8.56 -18.11 3.81
CA VAL A 252 8.47 -17.09 4.87
C VAL A 252 7.38 -16.06 4.54
N SER A 253 7.28 -15.59 3.30
CA SER A 253 6.27 -14.60 2.91
C SER A 253 4.85 -15.14 3.05
N VAL A 254 4.59 -16.38 2.67
CA VAL A 254 3.27 -17.03 2.83
C VAL A 254 2.89 -17.14 4.30
N LEU A 255 3.79 -17.67 5.13
CA LEU A 255 3.53 -17.85 6.56
C LEU A 255 3.31 -16.50 7.26
N LEU A 256 4.12 -15.49 6.91
CA LEU A 256 4.02 -14.17 7.48
C LEU A 256 2.72 -13.47 7.08
N ILE A 257 2.40 -13.42 5.78
CA ILE A 257 1.16 -12.78 5.31
C ILE A 257 -0.07 -13.49 5.90
N ALA A 258 -0.07 -14.84 5.94
CA ALA A 258 -1.15 -15.59 6.57
C ALA A 258 -1.27 -15.26 8.07
N GLY A 259 -0.16 -15.19 8.81
CA GLY A 259 -0.16 -14.79 10.22
C GLY A 259 -0.68 -13.37 10.43
N LEU A 260 -0.28 -12.42 9.58
CA LEU A 260 -0.74 -11.03 9.65
C LEU A 260 -2.23 -10.89 9.30
N CYS A 261 -2.77 -11.74 8.41
CA CYS A 261 -4.21 -11.78 8.14
C CYS A 261 -5.02 -12.15 9.41
N PHE A 262 -4.50 -13.02 10.27
CA PHE A 262 -5.14 -13.31 11.57
C PHE A 262 -5.03 -12.15 12.57
N ALA A 263 -4.04 -11.28 12.43
CA ALA A 263 -3.86 -10.10 13.28
C ALA A 263 -4.70 -8.88 12.84
N LEU A 264 -5.26 -8.88 11.62
CA LEU A 264 -6.07 -7.77 11.11
C LEU A 264 -7.26 -7.38 12.00
N PRO A 265 -8.05 -8.30 12.58
CA PRO A 265 -9.19 -7.92 13.42
C PRO A 265 -8.81 -7.14 14.70
N SER A 266 -7.56 -7.26 15.14
CA SER A 266 -6.99 -6.57 16.30
C SER A 266 -6.16 -5.33 15.91
N TYR A 267 -6.20 -4.94 14.63
CA TYR A 267 -5.46 -3.77 14.17
C TYR A 267 -6.18 -2.48 14.57
N SER A 268 -5.44 -1.55 15.18
CA SER A 268 -5.88 -0.19 15.50
C SER A 268 -4.72 0.77 15.26
N PHE A 269 -5.00 1.96 14.74
CA PHE A 269 -4.01 3.05 14.63
C PHE A 269 -3.65 3.59 16.00
N ALA A 270 -4.65 3.70 16.89
CA ALA A 270 -4.50 4.23 18.24
C ALA A 270 -4.24 3.12 19.27
N PHE A 271 -3.27 2.27 19.02
CA PHE A 271 -2.97 1.05 19.80
C PHE A 271 -2.70 1.29 21.29
N TRP A 272 -2.53 2.55 21.73
CA TRP A 272 -2.32 2.94 23.14
C TRP A 272 -3.60 3.45 23.82
N GLN A 273 -4.72 3.58 23.08
CA GLN A 273 -5.99 4.05 23.62
C GLN A 273 -6.92 2.85 23.82
N SER A 274 -7.50 2.74 25.03
CA SER A 274 -8.43 1.65 25.39
C SER A 274 -9.91 2.04 25.22
N ASP A 275 -10.20 3.35 25.14
CA ASP A 275 -11.57 3.88 25.25
C ASP A 275 -12.18 4.23 23.88
N ILE A 276 -11.78 3.51 22.84
CA ILE A 276 -12.29 3.70 21.49
C ILE A 276 -13.55 2.83 21.31
N THR A 277 -14.67 3.51 21.04
CA THR A 277 -15.94 2.83 20.77
C THR A 277 -16.05 2.40 19.30
N LEU A 278 -15.57 3.24 18.40
CA LEU A 278 -15.56 2.97 16.96
C LEU A 278 -14.29 3.53 16.32
N GLU A 279 -13.65 2.72 15.50
CA GLU A 279 -12.53 3.11 14.64
C GLU A 279 -12.82 2.64 13.22
N ASP A 280 -12.78 3.56 12.26
CA ASP A 280 -13.10 3.26 10.86
C ASP A 280 -12.29 4.14 9.90
N GLU A 281 -12.21 3.73 8.65
CA GLU A 281 -11.53 4.45 7.57
C GLU A 281 -12.51 4.73 6.43
N SER A 282 -12.78 6.02 6.18
CA SER A 282 -13.54 6.46 5.01
C SER A 282 -12.62 6.70 3.81
N ILE A 283 -13.21 6.96 2.64
CA ILE A 283 -12.45 7.40 1.45
C ILE A 283 -11.69 8.71 1.69
N TYR A 284 -12.12 9.53 2.65
CA TYR A 284 -11.54 10.85 2.92
C TYR A 284 -10.58 10.82 4.09
N ASN A 285 -11.00 10.30 5.25
CA ASN A 285 -10.26 10.41 6.50
C ASN A 285 -10.38 9.14 7.34
N TYR A 286 -9.44 8.99 8.26
CA TYR A 286 -9.55 8.16 9.44
C TYR A 286 -10.59 8.75 10.40
N LEU A 287 -11.40 7.91 11.02
CA LEU A 287 -12.45 8.29 11.95
C LEU A 287 -12.31 7.48 13.23
N GLN A 288 -12.36 8.19 14.36
CA GLN A 288 -12.33 7.60 15.70
C GLN A 288 -13.43 8.21 16.56
N VAL A 289 -14.23 7.38 17.17
CA VAL A 289 -15.26 7.80 18.14
C VAL A 289 -14.89 7.28 19.51
N GLN A 290 -14.80 8.19 20.47
CA GLN A 290 -14.69 7.89 21.90
C GLN A 290 -15.98 8.29 22.59
N ASP A 291 -16.57 7.37 23.33
CA ASP A 291 -17.82 7.61 24.05
C ASP A 291 -17.63 7.39 25.54
N ASP A 292 -17.44 8.48 26.26
CA ASP A 292 -17.33 8.50 27.72
C ASP A 292 -18.69 8.77 28.39
N ALA A 293 -18.75 8.62 29.72
CA ALA A 293 -19.96 8.90 30.49
C ALA A 293 -20.44 10.37 30.37
N LYS A 294 -19.52 11.31 30.08
CA LYS A 294 -19.81 12.75 30.01
C LYS A 294 -19.86 13.32 28.61
N ARG A 295 -19.13 12.70 27.66
CA ARG A 295 -19.01 13.25 26.30
C ARG A 295 -18.79 12.15 25.26
N THR A 296 -19.27 12.39 24.05
CA THR A 296 -18.93 11.64 22.84
C THR A 296 -18.05 12.52 21.97
N THR A 297 -16.87 12.03 21.59
CA THR A 297 -15.87 12.79 20.81
C THR A 297 -15.64 12.08 19.48
N LEU A 298 -15.75 12.82 18.38
CA LEU A 298 -15.35 12.40 17.04
C LEU A 298 -14.00 13.02 16.70
N SER A 299 -13.03 12.20 16.34
CA SER A 299 -11.70 12.61 15.93
C SER A 299 -11.34 12.06 14.54
N THR A 300 -10.59 12.87 13.77
CA THR A 300 -10.06 12.47 12.45
C THR A 300 -8.55 12.22 12.48
N ASN A 301 -7.97 12.24 13.68
CA ASN A 301 -6.55 12.02 13.93
C ASN A 301 -6.41 11.36 15.30
N VAL A 302 -5.38 10.58 15.48
CA VAL A 302 -5.13 9.84 16.74
C VAL A 302 -4.69 10.75 17.88
N LEU A 303 -4.05 11.89 17.59
CA LEU A 303 -3.43 12.75 18.61
C LEU A 303 -4.19 14.07 18.83
N PHE A 304 -4.57 14.79 17.77
CA PHE A 304 -4.97 16.21 17.89
C PHE A 304 -6.22 16.59 17.08
N GLY A 305 -6.79 15.67 16.34
CA GLY A 305 -7.82 15.98 15.34
C GLY A 305 -9.25 15.89 15.87
N VAL A 306 -9.55 16.45 17.06
CA VAL A 306 -10.94 16.51 17.55
C VAL A 306 -11.76 17.32 16.58
N GLN A 307 -12.75 16.68 15.94
CA GLN A 307 -13.60 17.29 14.93
C GLN A 307 -14.89 17.81 15.55
N SER A 308 -15.51 17.03 16.43
CA SER A 308 -16.69 17.45 17.16
C SER A 308 -16.77 16.75 18.52
N VAL A 309 -17.43 17.43 19.45
CA VAL A 309 -17.73 16.94 20.79
C VAL A 309 -19.21 17.12 21.06
N GLN A 310 -19.83 16.12 21.62
CA GLN A 310 -21.16 16.20 22.19
C GLN A 310 -21.06 15.99 23.70
N VAL A 311 -21.46 16.97 24.48
CA VAL A 311 -21.52 16.85 25.94
C VAL A 311 -22.89 16.28 26.32
N LYS A 312 -22.90 15.20 27.10
CA LYS A 312 -24.14 14.53 27.52
C LYS A 312 -24.79 15.35 28.63
N GLY A 313 -26.00 15.86 28.34
CA GLY A 313 -26.75 16.65 29.27
C GLY A 313 -26.62 18.17 29.15
N ASP A 314 -25.67 18.67 28.37
CA ASP A 314 -25.49 20.09 28.10
C ASP A 314 -25.70 20.43 26.62
N ALA A 315 -26.25 21.60 26.33
CA ALA A 315 -26.46 22.09 24.97
C ALA A 315 -25.18 22.65 24.36
N LEU A 316 -24.25 23.14 25.20
CA LEU A 316 -23.00 23.75 24.77
C LEU A 316 -21.82 22.79 25.00
N THR A 317 -20.91 22.76 24.06
CA THR A 317 -19.74 21.88 24.08
C THR A 317 -18.48 22.54 24.66
N GLY A 318 -18.48 23.89 24.77
CA GLY A 318 -17.32 24.70 25.14
C GLY A 318 -16.32 24.87 23.99
N MET A 319 -16.66 24.44 22.78
CA MET A 319 -15.81 24.53 21.59
C MET A 319 -16.21 25.71 20.71
N TYR A 320 -15.30 26.09 19.80
CA TYR A 320 -15.48 27.25 18.92
C TYR A 320 -16.76 27.19 18.06
N TYR A 321 -17.25 26.02 17.71
CA TYR A 321 -18.46 25.88 16.91
C TYR A 321 -19.78 26.12 17.69
N ASP A 322 -19.72 26.26 19.02
CA ASP A 322 -20.88 26.72 19.79
C ASP A 322 -21.31 28.14 19.38
N TYR A 323 -20.35 28.95 18.89
CA TYR A 323 -20.66 30.27 18.33
C TYR A 323 -21.56 30.21 17.09
N ALA A 324 -21.56 29.08 16.37
CA ALA A 324 -22.46 28.90 15.23
C ALA A 324 -23.95 28.85 15.66
N LEU A 325 -24.24 28.50 16.91
CA LEU A 325 -25.59 28.53 17.45
C LEU A 325 -26.14 29.97 17.60
N ALA A 326 -25.27 30.96 17.70
CA ALA A 326 -25.63 32.37 17.73
C ALA A 326 -25.91 32.95 16.33
N ALA A 327 -25.48 32.27 15.26
CA ALA A 327 -25.58 32.77 13.88
C ALA A 327 -27.04 33.09 13.46
N PRO A 328 -28.08 32.26 13.75
CA PRO A 328 -29.47 32.61 13.44
C PRO A 328 -29.92 33.89 14.14
N CYS A 329 -29.61 34.05 15.43
CA CYS A 329 -29.95 35.28 16.17
C CYS A 329 -29.22 36.51 15.59
N MET A 330 -27.94 36.38 15.21
CA MET A 330 -27.16 37.42 14.56
C MET A 330 -27.69 37.79 13.16
N ALA A 331 -28.30 36.84 12.48
CA ALA A 331 -28.92 37.05 11.18
C ALA A 331 -30.38 37.59 11.28
N GLY A 332 -30.90 37.82 12.51
CA GLY A 332 -32.26 38.25 12.73
C GLY A 332 -33.35 37.20 12.46
N MET A 333 -32.93 35.93 12.48
CA MET A 333 -33.86 34.80 12.33
C MET A 333 -34.44 34.45 13.71
N ASP A 334 -35.67 34.76 13.95
CA ASP A 334 -36.34 34.59 15.25
C ASP A 334 -36.86 33.16 15.51
N GLY A 335 -36.39 32.19 14.73
CA GLY A 335 -36.76 30.76 14.92
C GLY A 335 -38.23 30.41 14.63
N THR A 336 -38.95 31.27 13.95
CA THR A 336 -40.37 31.11 13.60
C THR A 336 -40.61 30.91 12.10
N ASP A 337 -39.53 30.84 11.30
CA ASP A 337 -39.61 30.56 9.85
C ASP A 337 -39.08 29.13 9.50
#